data_a37d0695200c8105a89e9c378f56195c
#
_entry.id   a37d0695200c8105a89e9c378f56195c
#
_cell.length_a   1.000
_cell.length_b   1.000
_cell.length_c   1.000
_cell.angle_alpha   90.00
_cell.angle_beta   90.00
_cell.angle_gamma   90.00
#
_symmetry.space_group_name_H-M   'P 1'
#
loop_
_entity.id
_entity.type
_entity.pdbx_description
1 polymer ?
#
loop_
_entity_poly.entity_id
_entity_poly.type
_entity_poly.pdbx_seq_one_letter_code
_entity_poly.pdbx_strand_id
1 'polypeptide(L)'
;KAPFSPIDVIEEYTRPARILIDHEVITEPALSDIEIMELQDVGKLEAFNTDGLRSLLSTMNHIPNLKEKTLRYPGHAELMLDYRNKGLFNDDKIDETSKKLFEEWKLDENEIEFTVLDIIIKGEMKIISYHLYDEFDLTSRTSSMARTTGYTATASINLILENLWNAHGVFPPEMVGVKPECMQFILQYLNQRNVIISEKTV
;
A
#
# COMPACT_ATOMS: atom_id res chain seq x y z
N LYS A 1 8.46 -6.67 11.29
CA LYS A 1 7.98 -5.58 12.14
C LYS A 1 6.72 -4.97 11.52
N ALA A 2 5.83 -4.40 12.36
CA ALA A 2 4.61 -3.73 11.92
C ALA A 2 4.70 -2.23 12.27
N PRO A 3 4.78 -1.34 11.26
CA PRO A 3 4.88 0.11 11.50
C PRO A 3 3.53 0.78 11.81
N PHE A 4 2.43 0.04 11.73
CA PHE A 4 1.06 0.50 12.04
C PHE A 4 0.30 -0.57 12.83
N SER A 5 -1.01 -0.40 12.98
CA SER A 5 -1.87 -1.28 13.77
C SER A 5 -1.70 -2.77 13.38
N PRO A 6 -1.20 -3.62 14.28
CA PRO A 6 -1.00 -5.04 13.96
C PRO A 6 -2.29 -5.82 13.68
N ILE A 7 -3.46 -5.38 14.18
CA ILE A 7 -4.75 -5.96 13.80
C ILE A 7 -5.00 -5.75 12.30
N ASP A 8 -4.75 -4.54 11.80
CA ASP A 8 -4.93 -4.25 10.38
C ASP A 8 -3.96 -5.07 9.51
N VAL A 9 -2.73 -5.30 10.01
CA VAL A 9 -1.77 -6.20 9.35
C VAL A 9 -2.28 -7.64 9.30
N ILE A 10 -2.89 -8.15 10.38
CA ILE A 10 -3.47 -9.50 10.40
C ILE A 10 -4.65 -9.62 9.43
N GLU A 11 -5.44 -8.56 9.24
CA GLU A 11 -6.51 -8.56 8.26
C GLU A 11 -6.02 -8.80 6.83
N GLU A 12 -4.79 -8.39 6.49
CA GLU A 12 -4.19 -8.68 5.18
C GLU A 12 -4.00 -10.19 4.93
N TYR A 13 -3.90 -10.99 6.00
CA TYR A 13 -3.69 -12.44 5.93
C TYR A 13 -4.97 -13.26 6.04
N THR A 14 -6.07 -12.63 6.38
CA THR A 14 -7.37 -13.29 6.64
C THR A 14 -8.47 -12.84 5.70
N ARG A 15 -8.49 -11.55 5.32
CA ARG A 15 -9.52 -10.99 4.44
C ARG A 15 -9.29 -11.42 2.99
N PRO A 16 -10.30 -12.02 2.32
CA PRO A 16 -10.22 -12.29 0.89
C PRO A 16 -9.98 -11.01 0.08
N ALA A 17 -9.13 -11.11 -0.94
CA ALA A 17 -8.77 -10.01 -1.81
C ALA A 17 -9.75 -9.89 -2.99
N ARG A 18 -10.26 -8.69 -3.24
CA ARG A 18 -11.06 -8.39 -4.44
C ARG A 18 -10.14 -7.80 -5.50
N ILE A 19 -10.21 -8.37 -6.69
CA ILE A 19 -9.44 -7.96 -7.87
C ILE A 19 -10.37 -7.77 -9.06
N LEU A 20 -9.92 -7.07 -10.10
CA LEU A 20 -10.62 -7.00 -11.40
C LEU A 20 -9.93 -7.91 -12.40
N ILE A 21 -10.70 -8.78 -13.06
CA ILE A 21 -10.28 -9.59 -14.20
C ILE A 21 -11.35 -9.43 -15.27
N ASP A 22 -10.96 -8.99 -16.47
CA ASP A 22 -11.86 -8.75 -17.61
C ASP A 22 -13.10 -7.92 -17.23
N HIS A 23 -12.88 -6.82 -16.46
CA HIS A 23 -13.89 -5.91 -15.92
C HIS A 23 -14.81 -6.51 -14.83
N GLU A 24 -14.61 -7.74 -14.41
CA GLU A 24 -15.41 -8.39 -13.36
C GLU A 24 -14.65 -8.40 -12.03
N VAL A 25 -15.38 -8.13 -10.94
CA VAL A 25 -14.82 -8.22 -9.58
C VAL A 25 -14.79 -9.68 -9.17
N ILE A 26 -13.59 -10.20 -8.99
CA ILE A 26 -13.35 -11.56 -8.51
C ILE A 26 -12.80 -11.51 -7.09
N THR A 27 -13.22 -12.47 -6.27
CA THR A 27 -12.73 -12.61 -4.90
C THR A 27 -11.77 -13.79 -4.81
N GLU A 28 -10.53 -13.49 -4.46
CA GLU A 28 -9.47 -14.47 -4.28
C GLU A 28 -9.20 -14.72 -2.78
N PRO A 29 -8.72 -15.91 -2.38
CA PRO A 29 -8.32 -16.14 -1.00
C PRO A 29 -7.21 -15.15 -0.56
N ALA A 30 -7.20 -14.78 0.71
CA ALA A 30 -6.06 -14.09 1.29
C ALA A 30 -4.77 -14.89 1.11
N LEU A 31 -3.64 -14.22 0.92
CA LEU A 31 -2.33 -14.85 0.67
C LEU A 31 -2.30 -15.69 -0.63
N SER A 32 -3.11 -15.35 -1.63
CA SER A 32 -3.11 -16.00 -2.95
C SER A 32 -2.11 -15.32 -3.91
N ASP A 33 -1.83 -15.98 -5.05
CA ASP A 33 -0.99 -15.47 -6.14
C ASP A 33 0.38 -14.97 -5.65
N ILE A 34 1.05 -15.80 -4.82
CA ILE A 34 2.37 -15.48 -4.25
C ILE A 34 3.41 -15.51 -5.37
N GLU A 35 4.18 -14.41 -5.48
CA GLU A 35 5.29 -14.30 -6.43
C GLU A 35 6.50 -13.62 -5.78
N ILE A 36 7.69 -13.89 -6.29
CA ILE A 36 8.91 -13.20 -5.84
C ILE A 36 9.15 -12.02 -6.79
N MET A 37 9.25 -10.83 -6.20
CA MET A 37 9.65 -9.60 -6.88
C MET A 37 11.06 -9.22 -6.45
N GLU A 38 11.87 -8.77 -7.40
CA GLU A 38 13.19 -8.22 -7.11
C GLU A 38 13.16 -6.71 -7.30
N LEU A 39 13.33 -5.99 -6.19
CA LEU A 39 13.30 -4.52 -6.15
C LEU A 39 14.73 -3.99 -5.99
N GLN A 40 15.06 -2.95 -6.74
CA GLN A 40 16.41 -2.40 -6.80
C GLN A 40 16.94 -1.99 -5.41
N ASP A 41 16.08 -1.38 -4.59
CA ASP A 41 16.48 -0.79 -3.31
C ASP A 41 16.43 -1.77 -2.13
N VAL A 42 15.65 -2.85 -2.25
CA VAL A 42 15.37 -3.78 -1.14
C VAL A 42 15.84 -5.20 -1.41
N GLY A 43 15.99 -5.59 -2.69
CA GLY A 43 16.25 -6.96 -3.10
C GLY A 43 14.95 -7.77 -3.24
N LYS A 44 14.99 -9.04 -2.84
CA LYS A 44 13.86 -9.96 -3.03
C LYS A 44 12.79 -9.77 -1.96
N LEU A 45 11.57 -9.54 -2.41
CA LEU A 45 10.35 -9.58 -1.60
C LEU A 45 9.37 -10.59 -2.19
N GLU A 46 8.49 -11.14 -1.38
CA GLU A 46 7.32 -11.89 -1.84
C GLU A 46 6.11 -10.96 -1.85
N ALA A 47 5.34 -11.08 -2.93
CA ALA A 47 4.12 -10.32 -3.16
C ALA A 47 2.93 -11.27 -3.17
N PHE A 48 1.82 -10.93 -2.52
CA PHE A 48 0.59 -11.70 -2.51
C PHE A 48 -0.63 -10.79 -2.52
N ASN A 49 -1.75 -11.29 -3.03
CA ASN A 49 -2.99 -10.53 -3.14
C ASN A 49 -3.51 -10.10 -1.76
N THR A 50 -3.86 -8.82 -1.65
CA THR A 50 -4.56 -8.22 -0.51
C THR A 50 -5.73 -7.34 -0.98
N ASP A 51 -6.67 -7.01 -0.07
CA ASP A 51 -7.89 -6.26 -0.41
C ASP A 51 -7.64 -4.74 -0.38
N GLY A 52 -6.62 -4.27 -1.10
CA GLY A 52 -6.19 -2.87 -1.10
C GLY A 52 -6.81 -1.98 -2.18
N LEU A 53 -7.48 -2.54 -3.19
CA LEU A 53 -8.05 -1.75 -4.28
C LEU A 53 -9.18 -0.81 -3.85
N ARG A 54 -9.99 -1.20 -2.86
CA ARG A 54 -11.02 -0.37 -2.24
C ARG A 54 -11.92 0.34 -3.26
N SER A 55 -11.88 1.69 -3.29
CA SER A 55 -12.67 2.52 -4.22
C SER A 55 -12.30 2.30 -5.69
N LEU A 56 -11.08 1.92 -6.00
CA LEU A 56 -10.61 1.68 -7.37
C LEU A 56 -11.46 0.63 -8.10
N LEU A 57 -12.01 -0.37 -7.39
CA LEU A 57 -12.92 -1.38 -7.96
C LEU A 57 -14.15 -0.76 -8.64
N SER A 58 -14.62 0.40 -8.16
CA SER A 58 -15.78 1.09 -8.72
C SER A 58 -15.41 2.29 -9.58
N THR A 59 -14.37 3.03 -9.21
CA THR A 59 -13.97 4.27 -9.88
C THR A 59 -13.10 4.04 -11.11
N MET A 60 -12.40 2.88 -11.15
CA MET A 60 -11.49 2.49 -12.24
C MET A 60 -11.97 1.24 -12.99
N ASN A 61 -13.26 0.96 -13.00
CA ASN A 61 -13.86 -0.21 -13.66
C ASN A 61 -13.71 -0.21 -15.20
N HIS A 62 -13.25 0.90 -15.79
CA HIS A 62 -12.86 0.97 -17.20
C HIS A 62 -11.53 0.24 -17.48
N ILE A 63 -10.73 -0.06 -16.44
CA ILE A 63 -9.51 -0.86 -16.54
C ILE A 63 -9.92 -2.34 -16.45
N PRO A 64 -9.57 -3.18 -17.45
CA PRO A 64 -10.04 -4.56 -17.48
C PRO A 64 -9.44 -5.42 -16.36
N ASN A 65 -8.17 -5.19 -16.03
CA ASN A 65 -7.46 -6.00 -15.03
C ASN A 65 -6.76 -5.10 -14.02
N LEU A 66 -7.07 -5.29 -12.75
CA LEU A 66 -6.50 -4.49 -11.66
C LEU A 66 -6.33 -5.37 -10.42
N LYS A 67 -5.14 -5.39 -9.86
CA LYS A 67 -4.84 -6.10 -8.61
C LYS A 67 -3.90 -5.27 -7.74
N GLU A 68 -4.00 -5.47 -6.45
CA GLU A 68 -3.08 -4.94 -5.46
C GLU A 68 -2.43 -6.10 -4.72
N LYS A 69 -1.15 -5.96 -4.40
CA LYS A 69 -0.38 -6.94 -3.64
C LYS A 69 0.39 -6.27 -2.52
N THR A 70 0.36 -6.89 -1.36
CA THR A 70 1.25 -6.53 -0.27
C THR A 70 2.60 -7.23 -0.43
N LEU A 71 3.67 -6.50 -0.10
CA LEU A 71 5.04 -6.98 -0.15
C LEU A 71 5.55 -7.33 1.25
N ARG A 72 6.21 -8.49 1.38
CA ARG A 72 6.86 -8.94 2.62
C ARG A 72 8.18 -9.62 2.30
N TYR A 73 9.04 -9.82 3.30
CA TYR A 73 10.24 -10.64 3.14
C TYR A 73 9.89 -12.10 2.83
N PRO A 74 10.71 -12.80 2.00
CA PRO A 74 10.45 -14.18 1.60
C PRO A 74 10.28 -15.13 2.79
N GLY A 75 9.25 -15.98 2.74
CA GLY A 75 8.88 -16.93 3.80
C GLY A 75 7.81 -16.41 4.76
N HIS A 76 7.48 -15.12 4.70
CA HIS A 76 6.45 -14.55 5.58
C HIS A 76 5.05 -15.06 5.22
N ALA A 77 4.71 -15.14 3.93
CA ALA A 77 3.40 -15.65 3.49
C ALA A 77 3.21 -17.12 3.89
N GLU A 78 4.25 -17.95 3.79
CA GLU A 78 4.21 -19.35 4.24
C GLU A 78 3.94 -19.44 5.75
N LEU A 79 4.62 -18.62 6.54
CA LEU A 79 4.41 -18.55 7.99
C LEU A 79 2.96 -18.14 8.34
N MET A 80 2.40 -17.15 7.65
CA MET A 80 1.03 -16.69 7.89
C MET A 80 0.00 -17.74 7.43
N LEU A 81 0.27 -18.45 6.35
CA LEU A 81 -0.54 -19.59 5.92
C LEU A 81 -0.54 -20.73 6.96
N ASP A 82 0.62 -21.03 7.54
CA ASP A 82 0.73 -22.01 8.63
C ASP A 82 -0.09 -21.59 9.86
N TYR A 83 -0.01 -20.32 10.24
CA TYR A 83 -0.82 -19.78 11.35
C TYR A 83 -2.33 -19.89 11.06
N ARG A 84 -2.75 -19.57 9.85
CA ARG A 84 -4.15 -19.72 9.42
C ARG A 84 -4.58 -21.19 9.46
N ASN A 85 -3.77 -22.10 8.94
CA ASN A 85 -4.06 -23.53 8.92
C ASN A 85 -4.14 -24.15 10.32
N LYS A 86 -3.39 -23.61 11.30
CA LYS A 86 -3.47 -23.96 12.70
C LYS A 86 -4.65 -23.31 13.45
N GLY A 87 -5.46 -22.51 12.75
CA GLY A 87 -6.61 -21.82 13.31
C GLY A 87 -6.26 -20.69 14.28
N LEU A 88 -5.04 -20.16 14.21
CA LEU A 88 -4.59 -19.08 15.11
C LEU A 88 -5.25 -17.73 14.79
N PHE A 89 -5.85 -17.58 13.62
CA PHE A 89 -6.63 -16.41 13.20
C PHE A 89 -8.15 -16.62 13.31
N ASN A 90 -8.61 -17.73 13.91
CA ASN A 90 -10.03 -17.91 14.20
C ASN A 90 -10.49 -16.98 15.33
N ASP A 91 -11.78 -16.64 15.36
CA ASP A 91 -12.39 -15.67 16.26
C ASP A 91 -12.07 -15.94 17.74
N ASP A 92 -11.96 -17.21 18.13
CA ASP A 92 -11.65 -17.63 19.50
C ASP A 92 -10.17 -17.47 19.89
N LYS A 93 -9.26 -17.26 18.94
CA LYS A 93 -7.80 -17.18 19.15
C LYS A 93 -7.15 -15.90 18.63
N ILE A 94 -7.83 -15.16 17.76
CA ILE A 94 -7.26 -14.01 17.07
C ILE A 94 -6.74 -12.94 18.03
N ASP A 95 -7.43 -12.72 19.14
CA ASP A 95 -7.02 -11.72 20.15
C ASP A 95 -5.71 -12.11 20.83
N GLU A 96 -5.55 -13.38 21.19
CA GLU A 96 -4.32 -13.90 21.80
C GLU A 96 -3.16 -13.89 20.81
N THR A 97 -3.42 -14.36 19.59
CA THR A 97 -2.45 -14.36 18.48
C THR A 97 -2.00 -12.95 18.16
N SER A 98 -2.93 -12.00 18.08
CA SER A 98 -2.65 -10.59 17.80
C SER A 98 -1.74 -9.99 18.87
N LYS A 99 -2.03 -10.20 20.15
CA LYS A 99 -1.19 -9.71 21.26
C LYS A 99 0.24 -10.24 21.16
N LYS A 100 0.40 -11.54 20.87
CA LYS A 100 1.70 -12.16 20.69
C LYS A 100 2.46 -11.55 19.53
N LEU A 101 1.82 -11.43 18.37
CA LEU A 101 2.41 -10.84 17.18
C LEU A 101 2.75 -9.36 17.38
N PHE A 102 1.98 -8.61 18.16
CA PHE A 102 2.27 -7.22 18.50
C PHE A 102 3.59 -7.07 19.23
N GLU A 103 3.86 -7.94 20.19
CA GLU A 103 5.14 -7.95 20.93
C GLU A 103 6.30 -8.31 20.00
N GLU A 104 6.11 -9.30 19.11
CA GLU A 104 7.15 -9.77 18.18
C GLU A 104 7.44 -8.77 17.06
N TRP A 105 6.41 -8.04 16.61
CA TRP A 105 6.52 -7.10 15.48
C TRP A 105 6.73 -5.66 15.88
N LYS A 106 6.81 -5.38 17.17
CA LYS A 106 7.04 -4.03 17.64
C LYS A 106 8.36 -3.48 17.08
N LEU A 107 8.29 -2.25 16.54
CA LEU A 107 9.46 -1.50 16.14
C LEU A 107 10.16 -0.93 17.38
N ASP A 108 11.48 -0.95 17.38
CA ASP A 108 12.26 -0.20 18.35
C ASP A 108 12.19 1.31 18.06
N GLU A 109 12.36 2.15 19.05
CA GLU A 109 12.15 3.61 18.95
C GLU A 109 12.96 4.30 17.83
N ASN A 110 14.09 3.72 17.44
CA ASN A 110 14.95 4.25 16.37
C ASN A 110 15.24 3.21 15.28
N GLU A 111 14.38 2.22 15.15
CA GLU A 111 14.53 1.21 14.12
C GLU A 111 14.25 1.83 12.74
N ILE A 112 15.21 1.71 11.84
CA ILE A 112 15.06 2.18 10.47
C ILE A 112 14.09 1.25 9.76
N GLU A 113 12.94 1.78 9.36
CA GLU A 113 11.97 1.12 8.51
C GLU A 113 11.86 1.84 7.16
N PHE A 114 11.30 1.18 6.18
CA PHE A 114 11.11 1.75 4.86
C PHE A 114 9.71 1.47 4.32
N THR A 115 9.30 2.29 3.36
CA THR A 115 8.11 2.09 2.54
C THR A 115 8.54 1.94 1.09
N VAL A 116 8.03 0.92 0.40
CA VAL A 116 8.16 0.76 -1.04
C VAL A 116 6.79 0.68 -1.67
N LEU A 117 6.62 1.37 -2.80
CA LEU A 117 5.40 1.33 -3.61
C LEU A 117 5.79 1.24 -5.08
N ASP A 118 5.28 0.21 -5.75
CA ASP A 118 5.37 0.06 -7.19
C ASP A 118 3.98 0.06 -7.81
N ILE A 119 3.78 0.92 -8.81
CA ILE A 119 2.57 0.92 -9.64
C ILE A 119 2.99 0.63 -11.07
N ILE A 120 2.45 -0.43 -11.67
CA ILE A 120 2.78 -0.84 -13.03
C ILE A 120 1.51 -0.78 -13.87
N ILE A 121 1.50 0.08 -14.86
CA ILE A 121 0.40 0.28 -15.80
C ILE A 121 0.83 -0.26 -17.16
N LYS A 122 0.17 -1.33 -17.61
CA LYS A 122 0.44 -1.98 -18.91
C LYS A 122 -0.64 -1.58 -19.91
N GLY A 123 -0.28 -0.77 -20.89
CA GLY A 123 -1.10 -0.46 -22.05
C GLY A 123 -0.69 -1.28 -23.28
N GLU A 124 -1.39 -1.10 -24.40
CA GLU A 124 -1.10 -1.83 -25.64
C GLU A 124 0.30 -1.55 -26.22
N MET A 125 0.77 -0.30 -26.10
CA MET A 125 2.02 0.14 -26.74
C MET A 125 3.11 0.59 -25.76
N LYS A 126 2.80 0.67 -24.45
CA LYS A 126 3.76 1.16 -23.46
C LYS A 126 3.47 0.59 -22.07
N ILE A 127 4.51 0.50 -21.29
CA ILE A 127 4.43 0.22 -19.86
C ILE A 127 4.89 1.47 -19.12
N ILE A 128 4.08 1.94 -18.17
CA ILE A 128 4.44 3.04 -17.26
C ILE A 128 4.57 2.43 -15.88
N SER A 129 5.65 2.74 -15.21
CA SER A 129 5.84 2.35 -13.80
C SER A 129 6.14 3.57 -12.95
N TYR A 130 5.55 3.61 -11.79
CA TYR A 130 5.86 4.55 -10.73
C TYR A 130 6.51 3.78 -9.59
N HIS A 131 7.58 4.32 -9.05
CA HIS A 131 8.33 3.73 -7.97
C HIS A 131 8.57 4.76 -6.87
N LEU A 132 8.34 4.35 -5.63
CA LEU A 132 8.69 5.09 -4.43
C LEU A 132 9.46 4.15 -3.50
N TYR A 133 10.60 4.64 -3.03
CA TYR A 133 11.32 4.10 -1.88
C TYR A 133 11.58 5.24 -0.91
N ASP A 134 11.16 5.09 0.34
CA ASP A 134 11.34 6.08 1.39
C ASP A 134 11.75 5.37 2.69
N GLU A 135 12.68 5.94 3.43
CA GLU A 135 13.19 5.39 4.69
C GLU A 135 12.87 6.32 5.87
N PHE A 136 13.05 5.78 7.08
CA PHE A 136 13.03 6.54 8.31
C PHE A 136 13.99 7.75 8.21
N ASP A 137 13.48 8.95 8.43
CA ASP A 137 14.30 10.17 8.43
C ASP A 137 14.96 10.36 9.79
N LEU A 138 16.26 10.11 9.83
CA LEU A 138 17.08 10.26 11.03
C LEU A 138 17.13 11.71 11.56
N THR A 139 16.95 12.71 10.69
CA THR A 139 17.02 14.13 11.07
C THR A 139 15.76 14.57 11.81
N SER A 140 14.60 14.28 11.23
CA SER A 140 13.30 14.59 11.85
C SER A 140 12.82 13.50 12.81
N ARG A 141 13.50 12.34 12.84
CA ARG A 141 13.08 11.12 13.57
C ARG A 141 11.66 10.71 13.23
N THR A 142 11.35 10.77 11.94
CA THR A 142 10.00 10.47 11.41
C THR A 142 10.05 9.20 10.59
N SER A 143 9.14 8.27 10.89
CA SER A 143 9.01 7.02 10.16
C SER A 143 8.63 7.24 8.70
N SER A 144 9.08 6.37 7.80
CA SER A 144 8.70 6.39 6.39
C SER A 144 7.18 6.33 6.22
N MET A 145 6.50 5.47 6.98
CA MET A 145 5.04 5.39 6.96
C MET A 145 4.38 6.72 7.32
N ALA A 146 4.88 7.43 8.35
CA ALA A 146 4.36 8.73 8.73
C ALA A 146 4.65 9.81 7.67
N ARG A 147 5.81 9.75 7.01
CA ARG A 147 6.19 10.67 5.93
C ARG A 147 5.30 10.46 4.71
N THR A 148 5.23 9.26 4.18
CA THR A 148 4.48 8.94 2.95
C THR A 148 2.98 9.14 3.13
N THR A 149 2.39 8.70 4.23
CA THR A 149 0.96 8.83 4.53
C THR A 149 0.61 10.24 5.02
N GLY A 150 1.35 10.76 6.01
CA GLY A 150 1.06 12.03 6.65
C GLY A 150 1.27 13.23 5.72
N TYR A 151 2.33 13.23 4.91
CA TYR A 151 2.55 14.30 3.94
C TYR A 151 1.52 14.28 2.81
N THR A 152 1.06 13.11 2.38
CA THR A 152 -0.04 13.00 1.40
C THR A 152 -1.34 13.57 1.98
N ALA A 153 -1.66 13.27 3.24
CA ALA A 153 -2.82 13.84 3.92
C ALA A 153 -2.72 15.36 4.05
N THR A 154 -1.56 15.88 4.46
CA THR A 154 -1.36 17.34 4.58
C THR A 154 -1.32 18.04 3.23
N ALA A 155 -0.80 17.40 2.17
CA ALA A 155 -0.90 17.90 0.80
C ALA A 155 -2.38 18.06 0.38
N SER A 156 -3.21 17.07 0.69
CA SER A 156 -4.64 17.10 0.37
C SER A 156 -5.39 18.24 1.10
N ILE A 157 -5.01 18.54 2.33
CA ILE A 157 -5.55 19.71 3.06
C ILE A 157 -5.11 21.00 2.35
N ASN A 158 -3.85 21.12 1.95
CA ASN A 158 -3.34 22.30 1.26
C ASN A 158 -3.96 22.50 -0.12
N LEU A 159 -4.37 21.44 -0.84
CA LEU A 159 -5.16 21.58 -2.07
C LEU A 159 -6.43 22.41 -1.85
N ILE A 160 -7.12 22.21 -0.72
CA ILE A 160 -8.33 22.95 -0.36
C ILE A 160 -7.98 24.41 -0.01
N LEU A 161 -6.92 24.60 0.78
CA LEU A 161 -6.48 25.95 1.20
C LEU A 161 -6.04 26.81 0.02
N GLU A 162 -5.40 26.20 -0.97
CA GLU A 162 -4.94 26.85 -2.21
C GLU A 162 -6.07 26.97 -3.27
N ASN A 163 -7.30 26.56 -2.94
CA ASN A 163 -8.46 26.56 -3.85
C ASN A 163 -8.27 25.72 -5.12
N LEU A 164 -7.39 24.74 -5.14
CA LEU A 164 -7.23 23.80 -6.23
C LEU A 164 -8.33 22.74 -6.27
N TRP A 165 -8.91 22.44 -5.10
CA TRP A 165 -10.05 21.54 -4.95
C TRP A 165 -11.15 22.18 -4.14
N ASN A 166 -12.32 22.41 -4.76
CA ASN A 166 -13.47 23.15 -4.15
C ASN A 166 -14.76 22.33 -4.15
N ALA A 167 -14.72 21.04 -4.51
CA ALA A 167 -15.91 20.21 -4.48
C ALA A 167 -16.32 19.88 -3.03
N HIS A 168 -17.64 19.87 -2.79
CA HIS A 168 -18.20 19.50 -1.49
C HIS A 168 -18.57 18.02 -1.47
N GLY A 169 -18.23 17.32 -0.41
CA GLY A 169 -18.55 15.90 -0.21
C GLY A 169 -17.34 15.07 0.17
N VAL A 170 -17.48 13.74 0.06
CA VAL A 170 -16.40 12.76 0.26
C VAL A 170 -15.98 12.22 -1.09
N PHE A 171 -14.71 12.35 -1.39
CA PHE A 171 -14.12 11.92 -2.68
C PHE A 171 -12.96 10.98 -2.43
N PRO A 172 -12.89 9.83 -3.11
CA PRO A 172 -11.70 9.00 -3.09
C PRO A 172 -10.55 9.69 -3.85
N PRO A 173 -9.28 9.43 -3.46
CA PRO A 173 -8.11 10.15 -3.97
C PRO A 173 -7.98 10.14 -5.50
N GLU A 174 -8.34 9.04 -6.15
CA GLU A 174 -8.28 8.91 -7.60
C GLU A 174 -9.17 9.93 -8.33
N MET A 175 -10.30 10.33 -7.75
CA MET A 175 -11.14 11.38 -8.33
C MET A 175 -10.49 12.78 -8.24
N VAL A 176 -9.70 13.01 -7.21
CA VAL A 176 -8.91 14.24 -7.09
C VAL A 176 -7.76 14.23 -8.08
N GLY A 177 -7.09 13.07 -8.23
CA GLY A 177 -5.97 12.87 -9.14
C GLY A 177 -6.30 12.99 -10.63
N VAL A 178 -7.59 12.90 -11.02
CA VAL A 178 -8.02 13.17 -12.41
C VAL A 178 -7.72 14.62 -12.84
N LYS A 179 -7.65 15.57 -11.90
CA LYS A 179 -7.24 16.94 -12.16
C LYS A 179 -5.71 17.04 -12.17
N PRO A 180 -5.08 17.32 -13.33
CA PRO A 180 -3.62 17.36 -13.42
C PRO A 180 -2.97 18.31 -12.43
N GLU A 181 -3.58 19.48 -12.20
CA GLU A 181 -3.10 20.48 -11.25
C GLU A 181 -3.09 19.96 -9.80
N CYS A 182 -4.09 19.18 -9.40
CA CYS A 182 -4.13 18.57 -8.08
C CYS A 182 -3.06 17.49 -7.93
N MET A 183 -2.92 16.61 -8.91
CA MET A 183 -1.89 15.58 -8.93
C MET A 183 -0.48 16.19 -8.89
N GLN A 184 -0.23 17.19 -9.73
CA GLN A 184 1.05 17.88 -9.78
C GLN A 184 1.37 18.55 -8.44
N PHE A 185 0.40 19.20 -7.82
CA PHE A 185 0.57 19.82 -6.51
C PHE A 185 0.98 18.81 -5.44
N ILE A 186 0.28 17.67 -5.35
CA ILE A 186 0.58 16.61 -4.39
C ILE A 186 2.01 16.07 -4.61
N LEU A 187 2.38 15.75 -5.85
CA LEU A 187 3.71 15.25 -6.17
C LEU A 187 4.81 16.27 -5.82
N GLN A 188 4.59 17.56 -6.10
CA GLN A 188 5.52 18.62 -5.72
C GLN A 188 5.62 18.78 -4.20
N TYR A 189 4.51 18.69 -3.49
CA TYR A 189 4.46 18.79 -2.03
C TYR A 189 5.26 17.65 -1.35
N LEU A 190 5.14 16.44 -1.88
CA LEU A 190 5.91 15.26 -1.44
C LEU A 190 7.40 15.43 -1.75
N ASN A 191 7.72 15.82 -2.98
CA ASN A 191 9.10 16.02 -3.43
C ASN A 191 9.85 17.05 -2.59
N GLN A 192 9.21 18.18 -2.23
CA GLN A 192 9.78 19.21 -1.32
C GLN A 192 10.12 18.66 0.07
N ARG A 193 9.59 17.49 0.43
CA ARG A 193 9.84 16.79 1.70
C ARG A 193 10.69 15.53 1.51
N ASN A 194 11.36 15.42 0.36
CA ASN A 194 12.20 14.29 -0.02
C ASN A 194 11.45 12.94 -0.09
N VAL A 195 10.13 12.97 -0.28
CA VAL A 195 9.33 11.78 -0.65
C VAL A 195 9.16 11.80 -2.16
N ILE A 196 9.93 10.97 -2.85
CA ILE A 196 10.09 11.04 -4.30
C ILE A 196 9.40 9.86 -4.95
N ILE A 197 8.46 10.14 -5.86
CA ILE A 197 7.86 9.14 -6.73
C ILE A 197 8.49 9.31 -8.12
N SER A 198 9.25 8.32 -8.55
CA SER A 198 9.88 8.30 -9.87
C SER A 198 8.97 7.63 -10.89
N GLU A 199 8.97 8.14 -12.12
CA GLU A 199 8.24 7.57 -13.26
C GLU A 199 9.23 7.01 -14.29
N LYS A 200 8.92 5.84 -14.82
CA LYS A 200 9.64 5.22 -15.93
C LYS A 200 8.64 4.74 -16.98
N THR A 201 8.89 5.07 -18.22
CA THR A 201 8.13 4.58 -19.39
C THR A 201 9.02 3.70 -20.26
N VAL A 202 8.51 2.52 -20.62
CA VAL A 202 9.18 1.56 -21.51
C VAL A 202 8.26 1.20 -22.68
#